data_de8359fd868c3a90f1ec05042d3c876e
#
_entry.id   de8359fd868c3a90f1ec05042d3c876e
#
_cell.length_a   1.000
_cell.length_b   1.000
_cell.length_c   1.000
_cell.angle_alpha   90.00
_cell.angle_beta   90.00
_cell.angle_gamma   90.00
#
_symmetry.space_group_name_H-M   'P 1'
#
loop_
_entity.id
_entity.type
_entity.pdbx_description
1 polymer ?
#
loop_
_entity_poly.entity_id
_entity_poly.type
_entity_poly.pdbx_seq_one_letter_code
_entity_poly.pdbx_strand_id
1 'polypeptide(L)'
;MTVTVTDVALPLRVAPNRRHLVDQEGRALLIQGDAPWSLIVNTTYEDAAWFLDQRRAQGFNVVLINLIEHLFAADAPRNLSGDEPFTTPGDFTTPNEAYWAYAERVLDLARARGIIVIAYPSFLGYPDPHYPGYEGQAEGWYDEVVANGPDGCRAYGEYLGRRFGRYENIIWSIGADRNPENARAGLEAMAEGIKSTAPDLLMTAQMMPEHSAAEHYPNAGWLDLLSTYSYAIIPRLLERDWNSTPTRPFFLVESAYENEHNSTMLQIRRAAYWSVLCGGNGHVMGNKPIWMFDPGWQDHVASEGAANLARFGAFFRALPWSTLVPDFDKTLVSDGRGEARGLNQVGAARSDDGRLAIVYIPERRAITVETGVLAGPSATATWFEPGTGQRAPGGTLIVGGPVVFTAPFPEDAVLLLETAASADNGG
;
A
#
# COMPACT_ATOMS: atom_id res chain seq x y z
N MET A 1 -21.63 2.24 -10.15
CA MET A 1 -21.81 1.57 -8.85
C MET A 1 -21.26 2.48 -7.78
N THR A 2 -22.03 2.82 -6.77
CA THR A 2 -21.53 3.57 -5.60
C THR A 2 -20.70 2.58 -4.77
N VAL A 3 -19.39 2.79 -4.70
CA VAL A 3 -18.51 1.97 -3.86
C VAL A 3 -18.74 2.41 -2.42
N THR A 4 -19.42 1.61 -1.63
CA THR A 4 -19.56 1.87 -0.20
C THR A 4 -18.29 1.41 0.48
N VAL A 5 -17.39 2.34 0.82
CA VAL A 5 -16.29 2.03 1.72
C VAL A 5 -16.88 1.86 3.11
N THR A 6 -16.83 0.66 3.64
CA THR A 6 -17.26 0.39 5.02
C THR A 6 -16.41 1.21 5.98
N ASP A 7 -17.02 1.91 6.92
CA ASP A 7 -16.26 2.63 7.93
C ASP A 7 -15.43 1.65 8.76
N VAL A 8 -14.16 1.96 8.91
CA VAL A 8 -13.18 1.15 9.65
C VAL A 8 -13.31 1.47 11.13
N ALA A 9 -13.54 0.49 11.96
CA ALA A 9 -13.60 0.66 13.42
C ALA A 9 -12.17 0.74 13.99
N LEU A 10 -11.67 1.94 14.17
CA LEU A 10 -10.32 2.22 14.66
C LEU A 10 -10.19 2.00 16.19
N PRO A 11 -8.97 1.80 16.68
CA PRO A 11 -7.71 1.66 15.98
C PRO A 11 -7.55 0.32 15.25
N LEU A 12 -6.65 0.29 14.26
CA LEU A 12 -6.26 -0.95 13.60
C LEU A 12 -5.36 -1.80 14.50
N ARG A 13 -5.39 -3.10 14.26
CA ARG A 13 -4.48 -4.06 14.91
C ARG A 13 -4.02 -5.14 13.94
N VAL A 14 -2.93 -5.80 14.28
CA VAL A 14 -2.48 -7.00 13.58
C VAL A 14 -3.40 -8.18 13.96
N ALA A 15 -3.92 -8.89 12.96
CA ALA A 15 -4.77 -10.06 13.18
C ALA A 15 -4.01 -11.18 13.92
N PRO A 16 -4.70 -12.11 14.63
CA PRO A 16 -4.06 -13.22 15.36
C PRO A 16 -3.17 -14.10 14.46
N ASN A 17 -3.54 -14.32 13.20
CA ASN A 17 -2.73 -15.08 12.24
C ASN A 17 -1.51 -14.28 11.71
N ARG A 18 -1.38 -13.01 12.07
CA ARG A 18 -0.32 -12.09 11.67
C ARG A 18 -0.19 -11.87 10.16
N ARG A 19 -1.25 -12.15 9.39
CA ARG A 19 -1.27 -11.98 7.91
C ARG A 19 -1.98 -10.71 7.47
N HIS A 20 -2.86 -10.17 8.31
CA HIS A 20 -3.68 -9.00 7.95
C HIS A 20 -3.69 -7.96 9.04
N LEU A 21 -4.03 -6.74 8.63
CA LEU A 21 -4.55 -5.72 9.53
C LEU A 21 -6.06 -5.91 9.66
N VAL A 22 -6.57 -5.77 10.87
CA VAL A 22 -8.00 -5.82 11.16
C VAL A 22 -8.43 -4.61 11.97
N ASP A 23 -9.68 -4.23 11.84
CA ASP A 23 -10.33 -3.23 12.67
C ASP A 23 -10.80 -3.82 14.02
N GLN A 24 -11.43 -3.00 14.86
CA GLN A 24 -11.92 -3.44 16.18
C GLN A 24 -13.07 -4.44 16.10
N GLU A 25 -13.75 -4.54 14.97
CA GLU A 25 -14.78 -5.54 14.70
C GLU A 25 -14.22 -6.85 14.10
N GLY A 26 -12.90 -6.91 13.89
CA GLY A 26 -12.21 -8.06 13.31
C GLY A 26 -12.30 -8.13 11.78
N ARG A 27 -12.77 -7.09 11.12
CA ARG A 27 -12.83 -7.02 9.65
C ARG A 27 -11.45 -6.72 9.09
N ALA A 28 -11.01 -7.50 8.10
CA ALA A 28 -9.73 -7.29 7.45
C ALA A 28 -9.71 -6.01 6.61
N LEU A 29 -8.65 -5.23 6.75
CA LEU A 29 -8.42 -4.00 5.98
C LEU A 29 -7.79 -4.33 4.63
N LEU A 30 -8.52 -4.10 3.54
CA LEU A 30 -7.94 -4.02 2.19
C LEU A 30 -7.45 -2.59 1.95
N ILE A 31 -6.16 -2.41 1.78
CA ILE A 31 -5.55 -1.12 1.46
C ILE A 31 -5.81 -0.80 -0.01
N GLN A 32 -6.52 0.27 -0.25
CA GLN A 32 -6.67 0.95 -1.53
C GLN A 32 -6.21 2.39 -1.31
N GLY A 33 -4.90 2.60 -1.53
CA GLY A 33 -4.22 3.83 -1.14
C GLY A 33 -3.83 4.70 -2.32
N ASP A 34 -3.60 5.98 -2.03
CA ASP A 34 -2.96 6.96 -2.89
C ASP A 34 -1.81 7.63 -2.16
N ALA A 35 -0.81 8.12 -2.89
CA ALA A 35 0.41 8.73 -2.35
C ALA A 35 0.49 10.24 -2.62
N PRO A 36 -0.36 11.07 -2.00
CA PRO A 36 -0.26 12.53 -2.06
C PRO A 36 0.83 13.04 -1.12
N TRP A 37 2.11 12.72 -1.42
CA TRP A 37 3.24 12.96 -0.54
C TRP A 37 3.26 14.38 0.06
N SER A 38 3.06 15.42 -0.77
CA SER A 38 3.17 16.84 -0.37
C SER A 38 1.84 17.45 0.09
N LEU A 39 0.87 16.63 0.55
CA LEU A 39 -0.48 17.08 0.93
C LEU A 39 -0.48 18.22 1.96
N ILE A 40 0.45 18.20 2.94
CA ILE A 40 0.51 19.22 3.98
C ILE A 40 1.11 20.53 3.48
N VAL A 41 2.15 20.44 2.65
CA VAL A 41 2.95 21.62 2.30
C VAL A 41 2.50 22.29 1.00
N ASN A 42 1.86 21.54 0.08
CA ASN A 42 1.54 22.02 -1.27
C ASN A 42 0.04 22.14 -1.54
N THR A 43 -0.82 22.02 -0.54
CA THR A 43 -2.27 22.27 -0.68
C THR A 43 -2.76 23.30 0.31
N THR A 44 -3.80 24.03 -0.11
CA THR A 44 -4.63 24.79 0.84
C THR A 44 -5.48 23.82 1.65
N TYR A 45 -6.03 24.29 2.77
CA TYR A 45 -6.95 23.47 3.58
C TYR A 45 -8.17 23.01 2.77
N GLU A 46 -8.70 23.87 1.91
CA GLU A 46 -9.83 23.61 1.03
C GLU A 46 -9.48 22.58 -0.05
N ASP A 47 -8.28 22.68 -0.65
CA ASP A 47 -7.78 21.74 -1.64
C ASP A 47 -7.57 20.35 -1.01
N ALA A 48 -6.95 20.29 0.17
CA ALA A 48 -6.77 19.05 0.91
C ALA A 48 -8.12 18.39 1.24
N ALA A 49 -9.12 19.18 1.69
CA ALA A 49 -10.45 18.70 1.97
C ALA A 49 -11.11 18.13 0.71
N TRP A 50 -11.08 18.87 -0.38
CA TRP A 50 -11.65 18.45 -1.67
C TRP A 50 -10.97 17.18 -2.20
N PHE A 51 -9.64 17.11 -2.17
CA PHE A 51 -8.89 15.93 -2.60
C PHE A 51 -9.29 14.66 -1.82
N LEU A 52 -9.33 14.77 -0.50
CA LEU A 52 -9.70 13.64 0.37
C LEU A 52 -11.17 13.22 0.15
N ASP A 53 -12.09 14.16 -0.13
CA ASP A 53 -13.47 13.84 -0.50
C ASP A 53 -13.54 13.05 -1.81
N GLN A 54 -12.77 13.47 -2.83
CA GLN A 54 -12.71 12.76 -4.12
C GLN A 54 -12.16 11.33 -3.93
N ARG A 55 -11.06 11.17 -3.17
CA ARG A 55 -10.48 9.84 -2.92
C ARG A 55 -11.44 8.94 -2.15
N ARG A 56 -12.12 9.47 -1.15
CA ARG A 56 -13.15 8.71 -0.43
C ARG A 56 -14.29 8.25 -1.35
N ALA A 57 -14.78 9.13 -2.22
CA ALA A 57 -15.83 8.82 -3.20
C ALA A 57 -15.41 7.74 -4.21
N GLN A 58 -14.12 7.65 -4.55
CA GLN A 58 -13.53 6.64 -5.42
C GLN A 58 -13.22 5.32 -4.69
N GLY A 59 -13.48 5.23 -3.39
CA GLY A 59 -13.26 4.03 -2.59
C GLY A 59 -11.87 3.91 -1.98
N PHE A 60 -11.02 4.93 -2.09
CA PHE A 60 -9.75 4.98 -1.38
C PHE A 60 -9.97 5.10 0.11
N ASN A 61 -9.20 4.35 0.87
CA ASN A 61 -9.29 4.32 2.33
C ASN A 61 -7.94 4.62 3.02
N VAL A 62 -6.88 4.80 2.25
CA VAL A 62 -5.54 5.12 2.75
C VAL A 62 -4.94 6.25 1.92
N VAL A 63 -4.25 7.17 2.58
CA VAL A 63 -3.32 8.11 1.95
C VAL A 63 -1.95 8.01 2.59
N LEU A 64 -0.90 8.20 1.79
CA LEU A 64 0.48 8.20 2.23
C LEU A 64 1.02 9.62 2.07
N ILE A 65 1.56 10.19 3.17
CA ILE A 65 1.99 11.60 3.19
C ILE A 65 3.30 11.80 3.94
N ASN A 66 4.06 12.81 3.53
CA ASN A 66 5.11 13.39 4.34
C ASN A 66 4.52 14.36 5.38
N LEU A 67 4.95 14.23 6.64
CA LEU A 67 4.62 15.23 7.66
C LEU A 67 5.46 16.50 7.49
N ILE A 68 6.70 16.34 7.06
CA ILE A 68 7.60 17.42 6.68
C ILE A 68 8.18 17.12 5.30
N GLU A 69 8.21 18.12 4.44
CA GLU A 69 8.76 18.01 3.10
C GLU A 69 10.16 18.60 3.03
N HIS A 70 11.00 18.11 2.14
CA HIS A 70 12.37 18.57 1.98
C HIS A 70 12.60 19.25 0.63
N LEU A 71 12.18 18.62 -0.47
CA LEU A 71 12.49 19.06 -1.82
C LEU A 71 11.25 19.14 -2.73
N PHE A 72 10.27 18.28 -2.56
CA PHE A 72 9.17 18.08 -3.50
C PHE A 72 7.99 19.05 -3.35
N ALA A 73 8.25 20.26 -2.84
CA ALA A 73 7.25 21.31 -2.76
C ALA A 73 7.80 22.63 -3.29
N ALA A 74 6.90 23.52 -3.69
CA ALA A 74 7.27 24.80 -4.31
C ALA A 74 8.19 25.67 -3.43
N ASP A 75 8.04 25.61 -2.11
CA ASP A 75 8.86 26.34 -1.11
C ASP A 75 9.24 25.43 0.08
N ALA A 76 9.58 24.16 -0.20
CA ALA A 76 10.00 23.23 0.85
C ALA A 76 11.15 23.81 1.71
N PRO A 77 11.15 23.57 3.02
CA PRO A 77 10.21 22.76 3.79
C PRO A 77 8.94 23.52 4.27
N ARG A 78 8.73 24.76 3.81
CA ARG A 78 7.60 25.59 4.23
C ARG A 78 6.29 25.09 3.64
N ASN A 79 5.23 25.22 4.45
CA ASN A 79 3.87 25.09 3.94
C ASN A 79 3.43 26.36 3.17
N LEU A 80 2.25 26.35 2.57
CA LEU A 80 1.75 27.51 1.79
C LEU A 80 1.51 28.78 2.65
N SER A 81 1.52 28.68 3.97
CA SER A 81 1.47 29.84 4.87
C SER A 81 2.87 30.42 5.16
N GLY A 82 3.93 29.78 4.66
CA GLY A 82 5.32 30.18 4.89
C GLY A 82 5.92 29.67 6.20
N ASP A 83 5.21 28.76 6.92
CA ASP A 83 5.70 28.20 8.16
C ASP A 83 6.67 27.04 7.89
N GLU A 84 7.85 27.07 8.50
CA GLU A 84 8.81 25.96 8.52
C GLU A 84 8.46 24.95 9.63
N PRO A 85 8.78 23.65 9.47
CA PRO A 85 8.46 22.64 10.49
C PRO A 85 9.22 22.82 11.81
N PHE A 86 10.38 23.50 11.76
CA PHE A 86 11.24 23.77 12.91
C PHE A 86 11.60 25.25 12.98
N THR A 87 11.70 25.79 14.21
CA THR A 87 12.12 27.20 14.42
C THR A 87 13.60 27.40 14.15
N THR A 88 14.41 26.36 14.29
CA THR A 88 15.80 26.29 13.82
C THR A 88 15.83 25.28 12.69
N PRO A 89 16.17 25.69 11.45
CA PRO A 89 16.16 24.79 10.30
C PRO A 89 16.95 23.51 10.55
N GLY A 90 16.34 22.34 10.29
CA GLY A 90 16.94 21.03 10.44
C GLY A 90 17.12 20.52 11.89
N ASP A 91 16.81 21.32 12.91
CA ASP A 91 16.88 20.93 14.31
C ASP A 91 15.53 20.32 14.76
N PHE A 92 15.48 19.00 14.85
CA PHE A 92 14.30 18.21 15.22
C PHE A 92 13.80 18.49 16.65
N THR A 93 14.61 19.14 17.50
CA THR A 93 14.24 19.49 18.87
C THR A 93 13.49 20.82 18.98
N THR A 94 13.32 21.54 17.87
CA THR A 94 12.73 22.89 17.83
C THR A 94 11.45 22.97 16.99
N PRO A 95 10.40 22.14 17.23
CA PRO A 95 9.18 22.15 16.42
C PRO A 95 8.49 23.52 16.42
N ASN A 96 8.07 23.97 15.22
CA ASN A 96 7.34 25.22 15.03
C ASN A 96 5.83 24.99 15.14
N GLU A 97 5.22 25.52 16.19
CA GLU A 97 3.82 25.29 16.50
C GLU A 97 2.86 25.71 15.37
N ALA A 98 3.16 26.77 14.61
CA ALA A 98 2.31 27.21 13.50
C ALA A 98 2.22 26.15 12.39
N TYR A 99 3.36 25.57 12.00
CA TYR A 99 3.40 24.48 11.04
C TYR A 99 2.62 23.25 11.51
N TRP A 100 2.90 22.80 12.74
CA TRP A 100 2.30 21.58 13.28
C TRP A 100 0.80 21.72 13.56
N ALA A 101 0.33 22.92 13.92
CA ALA A 101 -1.10 23.19 14.04
C ALA A 101 -1.81 23.08 12.67
N TYR A 102 -1.16 23.50 11.58
CA TYR A 102 -1.69 23.31 10.23
C TYR A 102 -1.70 21.84 9.82
N ALA A 103 -0.61 21.12 10.02
CA ALA A 103 -0.52 19.68 9.74
C ALA A 103 -1.63 18.90 10.48
N GLU A 104 -1.88 19.26 11.74
CA GLU A 104 -2.93 18.68 12.56
C GLU A 104 -4.34 18.89 11.95
N ARG A 105 -4.63 20.10 11.44
CA ARG A 105 -5.89 20.38 10.76
C ARG A 105 -6.09 19.53 9.51
N VAL A 106 -5.02 19.27 8.73
CA VAL A 106 -5.07 18.39 7.55
C VAL A 106 -5.33 16.93 7.97
N LEU A 107 -4.69 16.47 9.05
CA LEU A 107 -4.94 15.13 9.59
C LEU A 107 -6.37 14.98 10.14
N ASP A 108 -6.95 16.03 10.72
CA ASP A 108 -8.37 16.06 11.12
C ASP A 108 -9.32 15.87 9.93
N LEU A 109 -8.98 16.42 8.75
CA LEU A 109 -9.77 16.17 7.53
C LEU A 109 -9.78 14.69 7.12
N ALA A 110 -8.62 14.03 7.17
CA ALA A 110 -8.50 12.60 6.86
C ALA A 110 -9.30 11.76 7.88
N ARG A 111 -9.14 12.04 9.19
CA ARG A 111 -9.86 11.36 10.26
C ARG A 111 -11.37 11.50 10.11
N ALA A 112 -11.86 12.70 9.85
CA ALA A 112 -13.29 12.97 9.68
C ALA A 112 -13.92 12.21 8.49
N ARG A 113 -13.10 11.78 7.53
CA ARG A 113 -13.49 11.02 6.35
C ARG A 113 -13.26 9.50 6.49
N GLY A 114 -12.78 9.04 7.63
CA GLY A 114 -12.42 7.64 7.84
C GLY A 114 -11.28 7.17 6.93
N ILE A 115 -10.38 8.08 6.54
CA ILE A 115 -9.20 7.79 5.74
C ILE A 115 -8.03 7.52 6.71
N ILE A 116 -7.34 6.39 6.50
CA ILE A 116 -6.13 6.03 7.20
C ILE A 116 -4.96 6.80 6.58
N VAL A 117 -4.07 7.29 7.41
CA VAL A 117 -2.89 8.03 6.98
C VAL A 117 -1.64 7.21 7.28
N ILE A 118 -0.88 6.86 6.24
CA ILE A 118 0.49 6.39 6.40
C ILE A 118 1.36 7.64 6.45
N ALA A 119 1.86 7.97 7.65
CA ALA A 119 2.57 9.22 7.90
C ALA A 119 4.07 8.99 8.02
N TYR A 120 4.84 9.72 7.21
CA TYR A 120 6.29 9.73 7.27
C TYR A 120 6.77 10.93 8.11
N PRO A 121 7.39 10.67 9.27
CA PRO A 121 7.97 11.73 10.11
C PRO A 121 9.05 12.53 9.40
N SER A 122 9.86 11.84 8.59
CA SER A 122 10.92 12.40 7.78
C SER A 122 11.22 11.44 6.62
N PHE A 123 10.95 11.89 5.40
CA PHE A 123 11.32 11.16 4.18
C PHE A 123 12.85 11.20 4.03
N LEU A 124 13.52 10.05 3.98
CA LEU A 124 15.00 10.01 3.91
C LEU A 124 15.55 10.50 2.58
N GLY A 125 14.82 10.27 1.51
CA GLY A 125 15.20 10.69 0.18
C GLY A 125 16.04 9.70 -0.59
N TYR A 126 16.11 9.95 -1.91
CA TYR A 126 16.82 9.09 -2.85
C TYR A 126 18.34 9.39 -2.83
N PRO A 127 19.20 8.37 -2.77
CA PRO A 127 20.65 8.57 -2.57
C PRO A 127 21.42 8.98 -3.83
N ASP A 128 20.76 9.03 -5.00
CA ASP A 128 21.46 9.33 -6.26
C ASP A 128 21.57 10.84 -6.51
N PRO A 129 22.78 11.44 -6.38
CA PRO A 129 22.99 12.86 -6.65
C PRO A 129 22.85 13.23 -8.13
N HIS A 130 22.66 12.24 -9.00
CA HIS A 130 22.48 12.41 -10.44
C HIS A 130 21.05 12.15 -10.89
N TYR A 131 20.08 12.05 -9.95
CA TYR A 131 18.68 11.85 -10.31
C TYR A 131 18.21 13.01 -11.20
N PRO A 132 17.65 12.74 -12.40
CA PRO A 132 17.29 13.77 -13.34
C PRO A 132 16.36 14.84 -12.78
N GLY A 133 16.78 16.09 -12.83
CA GLY A 133 16.04 17.24 -12.30
C GLY A 133 16.43 17.66 -10.87
N TYR A 134 17.28 16.88 -10.19
CA TYR A 134 17.70 17.15 -8.81
C TYR A 134 19.22 17.06 -8.62
N GLU A 135 19.98 17.19 -9.71
CA GLU A 135 21.44 17.02 -9.72
C GLU A 135 22.13 17.94 -8.70
N GLY A 136 22.90 17.31 -7.83
CA GLY A 136 23.68 18.03 -6.82
C GLY A 136 22.88 18.55 -5.62
N GLN A 137 21.61 18.19 -5.49
CA GLN A 137 20.78 18.55 -4.34
C GLN A 137 20.64 17.34 -3.40
N ALA A 138 20.67 17.61 -2.09
CA ALA A 138 20.28 16.61 -1.11
C ALA A 138 18.76 16.42 -1.19
N GLU A 139 18.34 15.18 -1.42
CA GLU A 139 16.94 14.81 -1.42
C GLU A 139 16.57 14.16 -0.09
N GLY A 140 15.56 14.71 0.58
CA GLY A 140 15.07 14.18 1.85
C GLY A 140 15.91 14.58 3.07
N TRP A 141 15.51 14.05 4.23
CA TRP A 141 15.99 14.43 5.55
C TRP A 141 17.12 13.54 6.09
N TYR A 142 17.82 12.82 5.20
CA TYR A 142 18.87 11.88 5.65
C TYR A 142 19.98 12.56 6.47
N ASP A 143 20.49 13.69 5.98
CA ASP A 143 21.61 14.39 6.62
C ASP A 143 21.17 15.00 7.96
N GLU A 144 19.94 15.52 8.06
CA GLU A 144 19.38 16.02 9.30
C GLU A 144 19.13 14.91 10.31
N VAL A 145 18.66 13.72 9.89
CA VAL A 145 18.53 12.57 10.79
C VAL A 145 19.89 12.18 11.36
N VAL A 146 20.94 12.16 10.54
CA VAL A 146 22.30 11.88 10.99
C VAL A 146 22.81 12.98 11.94
N ALA A 147 22.59 14.26 11.61
CA ALA A 147 23.07 15.40 12.39
C ALA A 147 22.37 15.51 13.75
N ASN A 148 21.06 15.28 13.83
CA ASN A 148 20.31 15.28 15.09
C ASN A 148 20.67 14.08 15.99
N GLY A 149 21.16 13.00 15.38
CA GLY A 149 21.55 11.79 16.09
C GLY A 149 20.39 11.12 16.85
N PRO A 150 20.67 10.06 17.62
CA PRO A 150 19.62 9.32 18.33
C PRO A 150 18.80 10.14 19.32
N ASP A 151 19.45 11.08 20.05
CA ASP A 151 18.76 11.85 21.09
C ASP A 151 17.79 12.88 20.49
N GLY A 152 18.20 13.63 19.46
CA GLY A 152 17.33 14.58 18.77
C GLY A 152 16.18 13.87 18.03
N CYS A 153 16.49 12.75 17.36
CA CYS A 153 15.48 11.93 16.68
C CYS A 153 14.48 11.32 17.68
N ARG A 154 14.92 10.86 18.86
CA ARG A 154 14.02 10.37 19.92
C ARG A 154 13.10 11.48 20.43
N ALA A 155 13.64 12.64 20.72
CA ALA A 155 12.85 13.79 21.19
C ALA A 155 11.77 14.19 20.17
N TYR A 156 12.12 14.17 18.88
CA TYR A 156 11.17 14.41 17.79
C TYR A 156 10.10 13.31 17.72
N GLY A 157 10.49 12.04 17.78
CA GLY A 157 9.55 10.93 17.84
C GLY A 157 8.57 11.02 19.00
N GLU A 158 9.06 11.35 20.20
CA GLU A 158 8.21 11.58 21.37
C GLU A 158 7.27 12.78 21.19
N TYR A 159 7.74 13.86 20.57
CA TYR A 159 6.89 15.00 20.23
C TYR A 159 5.75 14.59 19.32
N LEU A 160 6.05 13.85 18.23
CA LEU A 160 5.04 13.37 17.27
C LEU A 160 4.04 12.42 17.92
N GLY A 161 4.51 11.46 18.72
CA GLY A 161 3.63 10.51 19.39
C GLY A 161 2.72 11.19 20.43
N ARG A 162 3.23 12.18 21.20
CA ARG A 162 2.39 12.99 22.11
C ARG A 162 1.35 13.82 21.34
N ARG A 163 1.74 14.44 20.23
CA ARG A 163 0.85 15.32 19.46
C ARG A 163 -0.21 14.54 18.70
N PHE A 164 0.21 13.49 18.02
CA PHE A 164 -0.65 12.74 17.07
C PHE A 164 -1.14 11.40 17.61
N GLY A 165 -0.78 10.99 18.81
CA GLY A 165 -1.20 9.71 19.40
C GLY A 165 -2.71 9.54 19.55
N ARG A 166 -3.49 10.62 19.51
CA ARG A 166 -4.95 10.59 19.50
C ARG A 166 -5.56 10.25 18.14
N TYR A 167 -4.77 10.20 17.08
CA TYR A 167 -5.21 9.91 15.72
C TYR A 167 -5.11 8.41 15.45
N GLU A 168 -6.12 7.66 15.86
CA GLU A 168 -6.19 6.19 15.71
C GLU A 168 -6.14 5.73 14.24
N ASN A 169 -6.29 6.66 13.28
CA ASN A 169 -6.19 6.44 11.85
C ASN A 169 -4.76 6.63 11.29
N ILE A 170 -3.73 6.77 12.12
CA ILE A 170 -2.35 6.89 11.67
C ILE A 170 -1.65 5.53 11.73
N ILE A 171 -0.93 5.19 10.64
CA ILE A 171 0.13 4.20 10.59
C ILE A 171 1.43 4.96 10.36
N TRP A 172 2.41 4.83 11.25
CA TRP A 172 3.70 5.47 11.09
C TRP A 172 4.58 4.70 10.13
N SER A 173 5.35 5.41 9.27
CA SER A 173 6.36 4.81 8.42
C SER A 173 7.66 5.61 8.50
N ILE A 174 8.77 4.97 8.83
CA ILE A 174 10.09 5.60 8.81
C ILE A 174 10.85 5.25 7.53
N GLY A 175 11.80 6.07 7.14
CA GLY A 175 12.66 5.84 5.98
C GLY A 175 12.10 6.46 4.70
N ALA A 176 11.95 5.67 3.69
CA ALA A 176 11.59 5.88 2.29
C ALA A 176 12.78 6.22 1.38
N ASP A 177 12.79 5.56 0.23
CA ASP A 177 13.70 5.70 -0.92
C ASP A 177 15.19 5.46 -0.64
N ARG A 178 15.54 5.21 0.60
CA ARG A 178 16.91 4.98 1.02
C ARG A 178 17.00 3.91 2.12
N ASN A 179 18.08 3.13 2.08
CA ASN A 179 18.44 2.26 3.19
C ASN A 179 19.00 3.11 4.36
N PRO A 180 18.84 2.67 5.61
CA PRO A 180 19.09 3.51 6.78
C PRO A 180 20.56 3.88 7.00
N GLU A 181 21.51 3.03 6.62
CA GLU A 181 22.96 3.28 6.71
C GLU A 181 23.35 4.00 8.02
N ASN A 182 23.97 5.20 7.93
CA ASN A 182 24.38 6.00 9.11
C ASN A 182 23.18 6.64 9.84
N ALA A 183 22.02 6.77 9.18
CA ALA A 183 20.80 7.28 9.80
C ALA A 183 20.07 6.24 10.68
N ARG A 184 20.51 4.96 10.65
CA ARG A 184 19.85 3.84 11.35
C ARG A 184 19.55 4.15 12.81
N ALA A 185 20.55 4.56 13.58
CA ALA A 185 20.38 4.80 15.02
C ALA A 185 19.39 5.94 15.31
N GLY A 186 19.39 6.99 14.48
CA GLY A 186 18.42 8.07 14.56
C GLY A 186 17.00 7.62 14.25
N LEU A 187 16.81 6.84 13.16
CA LEU A 187 15.51 6.30 12.78
C LEU A 187 14.93 5.33 13.83
N GLU A 188 15.75 4.43 14.36
CA GLU A 188 15.33 3.54 15.45
C GLU A 188 14.91 4.33 16.69
N ALA A 189 15.69 5.32 17.08
CA ALA A 189 15.37 6.21 18.21
C ALA A 189 14.08 7.00 17.97
N MET A 190 13.85 7.50 16.74
CA MET A 190 12.60 8.18 16.37
C MET A 190 11.40 7.23 16.48
N ALA A 191 11.50 6.03 15.94
CA ALA A 191 10.45 5.01 16.01
C ALA A 191 10.13 4.64 17.46
N GLU A 192 11.15 4.40 18.30
CA GLU A 192 10.98 4.12 19.72
C GLU A 192 10.40 5.33 20.48
N GLY A 193 10.77 6.55 20.10
CA GLY A 193 10.19 7.77 20.65
C GLY A 193 8.69 7.88 20.38
N ILE A 194 8.26 7.62 19.14
CA ILE A 194 6.83 7.55 18.78
C ILE A 194 6.13 6.47 19.62
N LYS A 195 6.65 5.25 19.64
CA LYS A 195 6.05 4.13 20.38
C LYS A 195 6.01 4.34 21.89
N SER A 196 6.94 5.10 22.44
CA SER A 196 6.95 5.39 23.90
C SER A 196 5.77 6.26 24.35
N THR A 197 5.22 7.06 23.44
CA THR A 197 4.11 8.02 23.71
C THR A 197 2.82 7.68 23.01
N ALA A 198 2.86 6.82 21.97
CA ALA A 198 1.71 6.31 21.23
C ALA A 198 1.88 4.81 20.92
N PRO A 199 1.90 3.93 21.94
CA PRO A 199 2.26 2.51 21.80
C PRO A 199 1.30 1.71 20.91
N ASP A 200 0.04 2.10 20.85
CA ASP A 200 -1.03 1.36 20.16
C ASP A 200 -1.07 1.64 18.64
N LEU A 201 -0.42 2.72 18.18
CA LEU A 201 -0.38 3.03 16.76
C LEU A 201 0.60 2.12 16.02
N LEU A 202 0.15 1.57 14.88
CA LEU A 202 0.95 0.68 14.05
C LEU A 202 2.11 1.42 13.38
N MET A 203 3.22 0.70 13.18
CA MET A 203 4.40 1.24 12.54
C MET A 203 5.01 0.29 11.52
N THR A 204 5.48 0.86 10.43
CA THR A 204 6.24 0.21 9.36
C THR A 204 7.52 1.00 9.04
N ALA A 205 8.29 0.50 8.08
CA ALA A 205 9.41 1.22 7.50
C ALA A 205 9.47 0.92 6.00
N GLN A 206 9.74 1.94 5.19
CA GLN A 206 10.02 1.80 3.77
C GLN A 206 11.52 1.99 3.53
N MET A 207 12.09 1.07 2.76
CA MET A 207 13.50 1.11 2.37
C MET A 207 13.63 1.65 0.95
N MET A 208 14.81 1.60 0.37
CA MET A 208 14.97 1.83 -1.07
C MET A 208 14.24 0.74 -1.88
N PRO A 209 13.93 0.99 -3.17
CA PRO A 209 13.31 -0.02 -4.02
C PRO A 209 14.03 -1.37 -3.96
N GLU A 210 13.27 -2.45 -4.02
CA GLU A 210 13.74 -3.85 -4.02
C GLU A 210 14.32 -4.35 -2.67
N HIS A 211 14.21 -3.56 -1.60
CA HIS A 211 14.60 -3.92 -0.23
C HIS A 211 13.38 -4.09 0.69
N SER A 212 13.56 -4.80 1.81
CA SER A 212 12.54 -4.98 2.84
C SER A 212 12.99 -4.39 4.17
N ALA A 213 12.04 -3.83 4.91
CA ALA A 213 12.28 -3.42 6.29
C ALA A 213 12.75 -4.58 7.18
N ALA A 214 12.31 -5.82 6.89
CA ALA A 214 12.73 -7.00 7.62
C ALA A 214 14.23 -7.32 7.48
N GLU A 215 14.88 -6.90 6.39
CA GLU A 215 16.32 -7.05 6.19
C GLU A 215 17.13 -6.10 7.08
N HIS A 216 16.60 -4.91 7.31
CA HIS A 216 17.26 -3.87 8.09
C HIS A 216 16.87 -3.89 9.57
N TYR A 217 15.63 -4.24 9.90
CA TYR A 217 15.06 -4.19 11.24
C TYR A 217 14.41 -5.51 11.66
N PRO A 218 15.09 -6.67 11.53
CA PRO A 218 14.47 -7.98 11.72
C PRO A 218 13.87 -8.18 13.11
N ASN A 219 14.51 -7.62 14.14
CA ASN A 219 14.15 -7.78 15.55
C ASN A 219 13.56 -6.52 16.18
N ALA A 220 13.24 -5.48 15.40
CA ALA A 220 12.69 -4.26 15.94
C ALA A 220 11.28 -4.48 16.51
N GLY A 221 11.11 -4.19 17.79
CA GLY A 221 9.85 -4.36 18.50
C GLY A 221 8.75 -3.38 18.04
N TRP A 222 9.16 -2.27 17.42
CA TRP A 222 8.25 -1.28 16.88
C TRP A 222 7.73 -1.61 15.48
N LEU A 223 8.34 -2.56 14.74
CA LEU A 223 7.97 -2.91 13.37
C LEU A 223 6.79 -3.89 13.37
N ASP A 224 5.58 -3.37 13.21
CA ASP A 224 4.33 -4.15 13.26
C ASP A 224 3.97 -4.80 11.91
N LEU A 225 4.27 -4.12 10.79
CA LEU A 225 3.98 -4.57 9.44
C LEU A 225 5.11 -4.18 8.47
N LEU A 226 5.11 -4.77 7.25
CA LEU A 226 6.13 -4.49 6.24
C LEU A 226 5.54 -3.68 5.09
N SER A 227 6.33 -2.76 4.55
CA SER A 227 6.07 -2.02 3.32
C SER A 227 6.94 -2.60 2.21
N THR A 228 6.32 -3.27 1.24
CA THR A 228 7.01 -3.75 0.04
C THR A 228 7.10 -2.63 -0.97
N TYR A 229 8.28 -2.36 -1.49
CA TYR A 229 8.54 -1.34 -2.50
C TYR A 229 9.29 -1.96 -3.68
N SER A 230 8.69 -1.89 -4.88
CA SER A 230 9.31 -2.50 -6.08
C SER A 230 8.75 -1.93 -7.37
N TYR A 231 9.64 -1.67 -8.30
CA TYR A 231 9.31 -1.35 -9.70
C TYR A 231 9.43 -2.57 -10.63
N ALA A 232 10.36 -3.48 -10.37
CA ALA A 232 10.78 -4.49 -11.34
C ALA A 232 10.31 -5.92 -11.02
N ILE A 233 10.35 -6.32 -9.75
CA ILE A 233 10.21 -7.73 -9.34
C ILE A 233 9.16 -7.93 -8.24
N ILE A 234 8.03 -7.21 -8.36
CA ILE A 234 6.96 -7.15 -7.36
C ILE A 234 6.57 -8.54 -6.79
N PRO A 235 6.22 -9.56 -7.60
CA PRO A 235 5.79 -10.85 -7.04
C PRO A 235 6.86 -11.52 -6.17
N ARG A 236 8.14 -11.37 -6.54
CA ARG A 236 9.26 -11.95 -5.78
C ARG A 236 9.39 -11.31 -4.41
N LEU A 237 9.24 -9.99 -4.33
CA LEU A 237 9.40 -9.28 -3.06
C LEU A 237 8.21 -9.53 -2.14
N LEU A 238 7.00 -9.60 -2.68
CA LEU A 238 5.82 -9.99 -1.93
C LEU A 238 5.94 -11.43 -1.41
N GLU A 239 6.49 -12.37 -2.21
CA GLU A 239 6.81 -13.73 -1.76
C GLU A 239 7.85 -13.74 -0.63
N ARG A 240 8.90 -12.91 -0.71
CA ARG A 240 9.89 -12.74 0.37
C ARG A 240 9.20 -12.25 1.66
N ASP A 241 8.37 -11.23 1.56
CA ASP A 241 7.71 -10.64 2.73
C ASP A 241 6.64 -11.59 3.30
N TRP A 242 5.94 -12.37 2.46
CA TRP A 242 5.07 -13.47 2.91
C TRP A 242 5.82 -14.51 3.75
N ASN A 243 7.05 -14.86 3.35
CA ASN A 243 7.89 -15.86 4.00
C ASN A 243 8.78 -15.27 5.11
N SER A 244 8.63 -13.99 5.45
CA SER A 244 9.45 -13.34 6.47
C SER A 244 9.25 -13.93 7.86
N THR A 245 10.30 -13.91 8.66
CA THR A 245 10.27 -14.37 10.07
C THR A 245 10.77 -13.24 10.97
N PRO A 246 9.99 -12.84 11.99
CA PRO A 246 8.63 -13.29 12.33
C PRO A 246 7.62 -12.89 11.26
N THR A 247 6.53 -13.65 11.13
CA THR A 247 5.43 -13.32 10.22
C THR A 247 4.84 -11.96 10.57
N ARG A 248 4.67 -11.10 9.57
CA ARG A 248 4.04 -9.78 9.69
C ARG A 248 3.08 -9.55 8.53
N PRO A 249 1.99 -8.79 8.72
CA PRO A 249 1.22 -8.26 7.60
C PRO A 249 2.12 -7.40 6.72
N PHE A 250 1.81 -7.32 5.44
CA PHE A 250 2.54 -6.44 4.52
C PHE A 250 1.60 -5.91 3.43
N PHE A 251 2.03 -4.88 2.73
CA PHE A 251 1.32 -4.27 1.61
C PHE A 251 2.32 -3.70 0.61
N LEU A 252 1.90 -3.54 -0.63
CA LEU A 252 2.71 -2.88 -1.65
C LEU A 252 2.58 -1.36 -1.47
N VAL A 253 3.57 -0.75 -0.84
CA VAL A 253 3.54 0.68 -0.50
C VAL A 253 3.78 1.54 -1.72
N GLU A 254 4.61 1.04 -2.66
CA GLU A 254 4.98 1.80 -3.84
C GLU A 254 5.39 0.89 -5.00
N SER A 255 5.04 1.31 -6.21
CA SER A 255 5.44 0.74 -7.49
C SER A 255 5.41 1.83 -8.56
N ALA A 256 5.35 1.46 -9.85
CA ALA A 256 5.25 2.44 -10.92
C ALA A 256 4.07 3.41 -10.71
N TYR A 257 4.35 4.71 -10.78
CA TYR A 257 3.35 5.78 -10.69
C TYR A 257 2.73 6.07 -12.05
N GLU A 258 1.44 6.38 -12.06
CA GLU A 258 0.76 6.88 -13.26
C GLU A 258 1.37 8.21 -13.71
N ASN A 259 1.55 8.39 -15.02
CA ASN A 259 2.17 9.55 -15.65
C ASN A 259 3.66 9.75 -15.32
N GLU A 260 4.34 8.73 -14.81
CA GLU A 260 5.76 8.78 -14.50
C GLU A 260 6.52 7.67 -15.24
N HIS A 261 7.75 7.96 -15.71
CA HIS A 261 8.64 6.99 -16.37
C HIS A 261 7.98 6.14 -17.48
N ASN A 262 7.03 6.73 -18.23
CA ASN A 262 6.24 6.04 -19.26
C ASN A 262 5.49 4.80 -18.75
N SER A 263 5.06 4.81 -17.50
CA SER A 263 4.27 3.73 -16.93
C SER A 263 2.96 3.50 -17.70
N THR A 264 2.58 2.25 -17.84
CA THR A 264 1.34 1.85 -18.52
C THR A 264 0.24 1.51 -17.50
N MET A 265 -1.02 1.61 -17.92
CA MET A 265 -2.15 1.20 -17.07
C MET A 265 -2.09 -0.28 -16.68
N LEU A 266 -1.52 -1.12 -17.53
CA LEU A 266 -1.28 -2.52 -17.21
C LEU A 266 -0.27 -2.68 -16.06
N GLN A 267 0.77 -1.83 -15.98
CA GLN A 267 1.71 -1.84 -14.84
C GLN A 267 1.03 -1.48 -13.53
N ILE A 268 0.16 -0.48 -13.55
CA ILE A 268 -0.61 -0.08 -12.37
C ILE A 268 -1.56 -1.20 -11.92
N ARG A 269 -2.31 -1.79 -12.87
CA ARG A 269 -3.25 -2.88 -12.54
C ARG A 269 -2.56 -4.11 -11.97
N ARG A 270 -1.50 -4.61 -12.63
CA ARG A 270 -0.83 -5.83 -12.15
C ARG A 270 -0.17 -5.65 -10.78
N ALA A 271 0.38 -4.47 -10.46
CA ALA A 271 0.87 -4.16 -9.13
C ALA A 271 -0.23 -4.35 -8.07
N ALA A 272 -1.42 -3.80 -8.33
CA ALA A 272 -2.56 -3.93 -7.44
C ALA A 272 -3.02 -5.39 -7.27
N TYR A 273 -3.19 -6.16 -8.35
CA TYR A 273 -3.63 -7.56 -8.24
C TYR A 273 -2.58 -8.47 -7.61
N TRP A 274 -1.30 -8.29 -7.96
CA TRP A 274 -0.21 -9.03 -7.30
C TRP A 274 -0.15 -8.74 -5.81
N SER A 275 -0.40 -7.49 -5.39
CA SER A 275 -0.31 -7.12 -3.97
C SER A 275 -1.19 -7.99 -3.07
N VAL A 276 -2.38 -8.39 -3.54
CA VAL A 276 -3.29 -9.27 -2.78
C VAL A 276 -3.03 -10.74 -3.08
N LEU A 277 -2.85 -11.12 -4.34
CA LEU A 277 -2.69 -12.53 -4.73
C LEU A 277 -1.35 -13.13 -4.31
N CYS A 278 -0.38 -12.30 -3.95
CA CYS A 278 0.85 -12.70 -3.28
C CYS A 278 0.79 -12.53 -1.74
N GLY A 279 -0.40 -12.34 -1.16
CA GLY A 279 -0.63 -12.39 0.28
C GLY A 279 -0.56 -11.07 1.03
N GLY A 280 -0.38 -9.94 0.35
CA GLY A 280 -0.38 -8.62 0.97
C GLY A 280 -1.78 -8.05 1.20
N ASN A 281 -1.84 -6.95 1.93
CA ASN A 281 -3.10 -6.29 2.32
C ASN A 281 -3.58 -5.24 1.31
N GLY A 282 -3.00 -5.19 0.11
CA GLY A 282 -3.36 -4.24 -0.94
C GLY A 282 -2.23 -3.33 -1.38
N HIS A 283 -2.57 -2.21 -2.00
CA HIS A 283 -1.64 -1.35 -2.73
C HIS A 283 -1.90 0.14 -2.51
N VAL A 284 -0.83 0.92 -2.49
CA VAL A 284 -0.84 2.38 -2.57
C VAL A 284 -0.33 2.77 -3.96
N MET A 285 -1.17 3.40 -4.78
CA MET A 285 -0.77 3.93 -6.07
C MET A 285 -0.17 5.34 -5.94
N GLY A 286 0.55 5.77 -6.96
CA GLY A 286 0.92 7.18 -7.14
C GLY A 286 0.55 7.69 -8.51
N ASN A 287 0.47 9.03 -8.63
CA ASN A 287 0.23 9.73 -9.89
C ASN A 287 1.07 10.99 -9.88
N LYS A 288 1.90 11.19 -10.92
CA LYS A 288 2.92 12.25 -10.91
C LYS A 288 2.39 13.63 -10.58
N PRO A 289 1.32 14.17 -11.20
CA PRO A 289 0.84 15.51 -10.85
C PRO A 289 0.29 15.59 -9.42
N ILE A 290 -0.16 14.47 -8.85
CA ILE A 290 -0.82 14.44 -7.53
C ILE A 290 0.18 14.31 -6.40
N TRP A 291 1.23 13.51 -6.54
CA TRP A 291 2.10 13.25 -5.39
C TRP A 291 2.84 14.53 -4.93
N MET A 292 3.12 15.49 -5.86
CA MET A 292 3.69 16.79 -5.55
C MET A 292 2.63 17.90 -5.50
N PHE A 293 1.40 17.66 -5.94
CA PHE A 293 0.38 18.68 -6.22
C PHE A 293 0.84 19.72 -7.23
N ASP A 294 1.43 19.26 -8.34
CA ASP A 294 1.85 20.11 -9.45
C ASP A 294 0.68 20.91 -10.01
N PRO A 295 0.90 22.10 -10.60
CA PRO A 295 -0.17 22.88 -11.21
C PRO A 295 -1.04 22.06 -12.17
N GLY A 296 -2.36 22.06 -11.95
CA GLY A 296 -3.33 21.26 -12.71
C GLY A 296 -3.59 19.86 -12.17
N TRP A 297 -3.07 19.50 -11.02
CA TRP A 297 -3.26 18.18 -10.40
C TRP A 297 -4.74 17.76 -10.24
N GLN A 298 -5.64 18.75 -10.12
CA GLN A 298 -7.08 18.51 -9.98
C GLN A 298 -7.66 17.71 -11.17
N ASP A 299 -7.16 17.94 -12.37
CA ASP A 299 -7.60 17.24 -13.59
C ASP A 299 -7.20 15.76 -13.60
N HIS A 300 -6.25 15.36 -12.76
CA HIS A 300 -5.74 14.01 -12.65
C HIS A 300 -6.36 13.17 -11.50
N VAL A 301 -7.23 13.77 -10.69
CA VAL A 301 -7.86 13.04 -9.56
C VAL A 301 -8.79 11.94 -10.04
N ALA A 302 -9.47 12.15 -11.19
CA ALA A 302 -10.32 11.15 -11.83
C ALA A 302 -9.60 10.37 -12.93
N SER A 303 -8.31 10.08 -12.75
CA SER A 303 -7.47 9.39 -13.71
C SER A 303 -7.89 7.93 -13.98
N GLU A 304 -7.35 7.35 -15.05
CA GLU A 304 -7.59 5.95 -15.38
C GLU A 304 -6.98 5.01 -14.31
N GLY A 305 -5.80 5.34 -13.77
CA GLY A 305 -5.19 4.60 -12.66
C GLY A 305 -6.09 4.59 -11.41
N ALA A 306 -6.64 5.74 -11.04
CA ALA A 306 -7.60 5.83 -9.93
C ALA A 306 -8.86 4.98 -10.19
N ALA A 307 -9.39 4.99 -11.43
CA ALA A 307 -10.54 4.17 -11.82
C ALA A 307 -10.21 2.66 -11.78
N ASN A 308 -8.99 2.27 -12.20
CA ASN A 308 -8.52 0.89 -12.10
C ASN A 308 -8.43 0.42 -10.64
N LEU A 309 -7.91 1.27 -9.76
CA LEU A 309 -7.82 0.95 -8.33
C LEU A 309 -9.20 0.91 -7.65
N ALA A 310 -10.15 1.74 -8.09
CA ALA A 310 -11.53 1.65 -7.63
C ALA A 310 -12.18 0.30 -8.00
N ARG A 311 -11.94 -0.20 -9.23
CA ARG A 311 -12.41 -1.52 -9.68
C ARG A 311 -11.73 -2.67 -8.91
N PHE A 312 -10.42 -2.57 -8.69
CA PHE A 312 -9.66 -3.50 -7.85
C PHE A 312 -10.24 -3.57 -6.43
N GLY A 313 -10.43 -2.45 -5.77
CA GLY A 313 -10.99 -2.40 -4.42
C GLY A 313 -12.40 -2.97 -4.36
N ALA A 314 -13.27 -2.62 -5.32
CA ALA A 314 -14.63 -3.16 -5.41
C ALA A 314 -14.64 -4.68 -5.63
N PHE A 315 -13.71 -5.20 -6.48
CA PHE A 315 -13.59 -6.64 -6.75
C PHE A 315 -13.23 -7.42 -5.48
N PHE A 316 -12.16 -7.04 -4.80
CA PHE A 316 -11.69 -7.80 -3.64
C PHE A 316 -12.57 -7.62 -2.39
N ARG A 317 -13.15 -6.43 -2.14
CA ARG A 317 -14.06 -6.24 -1.00
C ARG A 317 -15.35 -7.06 -1.09
N ALA A 318 -15.74 -7.48 -2.29
CA ALA A 318 -16.89 -8.37 -2.47
C ALA A 318 -16.57 -9.85 -2.17
N LEU A 319 -15.32 -10.18 -1.86
CA LEU A 319 -14.82 -11.53 -1.67
C LEU A 319 -14.18 -11.70 -0.28
N PRO A 320 -14.10 -12.90 0.27
CA PRO A 320 -13.36 -13.18 1.51
C PRO A 320 -11.82 -13.19 1.25
N TRP A 321 -11.30 -12.10 0.69
CA TRP A 321 -9.92 -11.98 0.21
C TRP A 321 -8.86 -12.27 1.29
N SER A 322 -9.18 -12.00 2.56
CA SER A 322 -8.25 -12.23 3.67
C SER A 322 -8.04 -13.70 4.03
N THR A 323 -8.83 -14.61 3.41
CA THR A 323 -8.64 -16.06 3.54
C THR A 323 -7.72 -16.62 2.44
N LEU A 324 -7.28 -15.79 1.51
CA LEU A 324 -6.46 -16.21 0.39
C LEU A 324 -5.04 -16.60 0.83
N VAL A 325 -4.60 -17.74 0.36
CA VAL A 325 -3.24 -18.26 0.48
C VAL A 325 -2.59 -18.24 -0.91
N PRO A 326 -1.45 -17.54 -1.09
CA PRO A 326 -0.77 -17.46 -2.37
C PRO A 326 -0.31 -18.81 -2.90
N ASP A 327 -0.39 -19.00 -4.22
CA ASP A 327 0.02 -20.23 -4.93
C ASP A 327 1.53 -20.23 -5.27
N PHE A 328 2.39 -19.99 -4.27
CA PHE A 328 3.84 -20.01 -4.47
C PHE A 328 4.38 -21.43 -4.71
N ASP A 329 3.72 -22.43 -4.18
CA ASP A 329 4.01 -23.86 -4.39
C ASP A 329 3.51 -24.42 -5.73
N LYS A 330 2.79 -23.60 -6.52
CA LYS A 330 2.29 -23.94 -7.86
C LYS A 330 1.29 -25.11 -7.89
N THR A 331 0.56 -25.30 -6.82
CA THR A 331 -0.43 -26.38 -6.69
C THR A 331 -1.77 -26.03 -7.34
N LEU A 332 -2.09 -24.72 -7.46
CA LEU A 332 -3.32 -24.25 -8.11
C LEU A 332 -3.12 -24.05 -9.63
N VAL A 333 -2.07 -23.35 -10.05
CA VAL A 333 -1.76 -23.14 -11.47
C VAL A 333 -0.50 -23.90 -11.84
N SER A 334 -0.66 -25.00 -12.61
CA SER A 334 0.44 -25.90 -12.95
C SER A 334 1.16 -25.53 -14.24
N ASP A 335 0.48 -24.84 -15.19
CA ASP A 335 1.07 -24.43 -16.47
C ASP A 335 0.56 -23.05 -16.91
N GLY A 336 1.27 -22.41 -17.85
CA GLY A 336 0.93 -21.10 -18.39
C GLY A 336 1.22 -19.92 -17.43
N ARG A 337 2.05 -20.11 -16.42
CA ARG A 337 2.34 -19.11 -15.35
C ARG A 337 3.09 -17.86 -15.81
N GLY A 338 3.58 -17.82 -17.05
CA GLY A 338 4.47 -16.77 -17.51
C GLY A 338 5.90 -16.93 -16.99
N GLU A 339 6.73 -15.93 -17.23
CA GLU A 339 8.10 -15.91 -16.77
C GLU A 339 8.17 -15.67 -15.26
N ALA A 340 8.87 -16.56 -14.56
CA ALA A 340 9.12 -16.36 -13.14
C ALA A 340 9.89 -15.03 -12.93
N ARG A 341 9.31 -14.14 -12.12
CA ARG A 341 9.81 -12.78 -11.88
C ARG A 341 9.68 -11.83 -13.09
N GLY A 342 8.96 -12.26 -14.14
CA GLY A 342 8.69 -11.45 -15.30
C GLY A 342 7.44 -10.57 -15.13
N LEU A 343 7.31 -9.60 -16.03
CA LEU A 343 6.16 -8.69 -16.04
C LEU A 343 4.84 -9.38 -16.44
N ASN A 344 4.92 -10.61 -16.92
CA ASN A 344 3.80 -11.45 -17.34
C ASN A 344 3.53 -12.63 -16.38
N GLN A 345 4.14 -12.61 -15.18
CA GLN A 345 3.92 -13.64 -14.18
C GLN A 345 2.44 -13.68 -13.73
N VAL A 346 1.83 -14.84 -13.79
CA VAL A 346 0.48 -15.08 -13.27
C VAL A 346 0.50 -15.00 -11.75
N GLY A 347 -0.41 -14.20 -11.18
CA GLY A 347 -0.67 -14.16 -9.74
C GLY A 347 -1.85 -15.07 -9.41
N ALA A 348 -1.69 -15.98 -8.45
CA ALA A 348 -2.75 -16.92 -8.08
C ALA A 348 -2.80 -17.13 -6.57
N ALA A 349 -4.02 -17.29 -6.05
CA ALA A 349 -4.27 -17.61 -4.66
C ALA A 349 -5.58 -18.38 -4.52
N ARG A 350 -5.71 -19.18 -3.47
CA ARG A 350 -6.96 -19.84 -3.08
C ARG A 350 -7.26 -19.61 -1.61
N SER A 351 -8.55 -19.62 -1.26
CA SER A 351 -8.93 -19.58 0.16
C SER A 351 -8.43 -20.82 0.90
N ASP A 352 -8.16 -20.68 2.18
CA ASP A 352 -7.70 -21.76 3.05
C ASP A 352 -8.69 -22.94 3.13
N ASP A 353 -10.00 -22.68 3.00
CA ASP A 353 -11.06 -23.68 2.92
C ASP A 353 -11.24 -24.30 1.50
N GLY A 354 -10.49 -23.81 0.50
CA GLY A 354 -10.53 -24.28 -0.88
C GLY A 354 -11.79 -23.89 -1.67
N ARG A 355 -12.65 -23.01 -1.15
CA ARG A 355 -13.92 -22.66 -1.80
C ARG A 355 -13.81 -21.52 -2.81
N LEU A 356 -12.74 -20.77 -2.76
CA LEU A 356 -12.45 -19.66 -3.64
C LEU A 356 -11.05 -19.82 -4.23
N ALA A 357 -10.90 -19.63 -5.52
CA ALA A 357 -9.60 -19.41 -6.15
C ALA A 357 -9.67 -18.23 -7.11
N ILE A 358 -8.59 -17.43 -7.12
CA ILE A 358 -8.45 -16.25 -7.95
C ILE A 358 -7.12 -16.34 -8.69
N VAL A 359 -7.18 -16.17 -10.02
CA VAL A 359 -5.98 -16.17 -10.87
C VAL A 359 -5.97 -14.91 -11.72
N TYR A 360 -5.00 -14.05 -11.51
CA TYR A 360 -4.74 -12.88 -12.35
C TYR A 360 -3.73 -13.22 -13.44
N ILE A 361 -4.10 -12.95 -14.68
CA ILE A 361 -3.35 -13.24 -15.89
C ILE A 361 -3.01 -11.90 -16.54
N PRO A 362 -1.77 -11.40 -16.41
CA PRO A 362 -1.39 -10.06 -16.89
C PRO A 362 -1.34 -9.91 -18.40
N GLU A 363 -1.34 -11.01 -19.13
CA GLU A 363 -1.23 -11.07 -20.57
C GLU A 363 -2.04 -12.27 -21.09
N ARG A 364 -2.87 -12.04 -22.10
CA ARG A 364 -3.74 -13.08 -22.64
C ARG A 364 -2.98 -14.35 -23.03
N ARG A 365 -3.28 -15.45 -22.32
CA ARG A 365 -2.71 -16.79 -22.54
C ARG A 365 -3.61 -17.88 -22.03
N ALA A 366 -3.32 -19.12 -22.39
CA ALA A 366 -3.88 -20.29 -21.74
C ALA A 366 -3.12 -20.58 -20.43
N ILE A 367 -3.86 -20.98 -19.40
CA ILE A 367 -3.35 -21.48 -18.13
C ILE A 367 -3.98 -22.83 -17.81
N THR A 368 -3.27 -23.70 -17.11
CA THR A 368 -3.81 -24.94 -16.55
C THR A 368 -4.03 -24.78 -15.06
N VAL A 369 -5.27 -24.95 -14.62
CA VAL A 369 -5.67 -24.88 -13.20
C VAL A 369 -5.95 -26.29 -12.69
N GLU A 370 -5.29 -26.68 -11.61
CA GLU A 370 -5.51 -27.96 -10.91
C GLU A 370 -6.72 -27.84 -9.99
N THR A 371 -7.90 -28.14 -10.53
CA THR A 371 -9.15 -27.96 -9.78
C THR A 371 -9.29 -28.91 -8.60
N GLY A 372 -8.54 -30.01 -8.57
CA GLY A 372 -8.52 -30.97 -7.46
C GLY A 372 -8.08 -30.39 -6.11
N VAL A 373 -7.50 -29.19 -6.07
CA VAL A 373 -7.19 -28.47 -4.82
C VAL A 373 -8.37 -27.65 -4.28
N LEU A 374 -9.47 -27.58 -5.05
CA LEU A 374 -10.69 -26.89 -4.62
C LEU A 374 -11.59 -27.82 -3.82
N ALA A 375 -12.39 -27.25 -2.93
CA ALA A 375 -13.37 -27.98 -2.14
C ALA A 375 -14.66 -28.23 -2.96
N GLY A 376 -15.39 -29.33 -2.62
CA GLY A 376 -16.69 -29.63 -3.24
C GLY A 376 -16.61 -30.30 -4.60
N PRO A 377 -17.77 -30.68 -5.19
CA PRO A 377 -17.84 -31.47 -6.41
C PRO A 377 -17.76 -30.63 -7.70
N SER A 378 -18.07 -29.34 -7.63
CA SER A 378 -18.10 -28.45 -8.78
C SER A 378 -17.74 -27.02 -8.44
N ALA A 379 -17.28 -26.27 -9.42
CA ALA A 379 -16.99 -24.86 -9.31
C ALA A 379 -17.61 -24.07 -10.47
N THR A 380 -18.00 -22.84 -10.18
CA THR A 380 -18.40 -21.85 -11.20
C THR A 380 -17.22 -20.97 -11.52
N ALA A 381 -16.89 -20.86 -12.79
CA ALA A 381 -15.85 -19.97 -13.30
C ALA A 381 -16.48 -18.66 -13.80
N THR A 382 -15.92 -17.54 -13.37
CA THR A 382 -16.28 -16.19 -13.84
C THR A 382 -15.01 -15.44 -14.24
N TRP A 383 -15.04 -14.81 -15.39
CA TRP A 383 -14.00 -13.91 -15.84
C TRP A 383 -14.33 -12.46 -15.42
N PHE A 384 -13.30 -11.72 -15.08
CA PHE A 384 -13.38 -10.28 -14.80
C PHE A 384 -12.26 -9.56 -15.55
N GLU A 385 -12.60 -8.47 -16.22
CA GLU A 385 -11.65 -7.60 -16.94
C GLU A 385 -11.26 -6.42 -16.03
N PRO A 386 -10.03 -6.35 -15.55
CA PRO A 386 -9.59 -5.30 -14.62
C PRO A 386 -9.71 -3.88 -15.17
N GLY A 387 -9.42 -3.71 -16.46
CA GLY A 387 -9.43 -2.41 -17.12
C GLY A 387 -10.83 -1.79 -17.27
N THR A 388 -11.89 -2.59 -17.41
CA THR A 388 -13.25 -2.09 -17.65
C THR A 388 -14.24 -2.46 -16.55
N GLY A 389 -13.95 -3.53 -15.78
CA GLY A 389 -14.86 -4.12 -14.80
C GLY A 389 -15.90 -5.06 -15.44
N GLN A 390 -15.75 -5.38 -16.74
CA GLN A 390 -16.63 -6.32 -17.43
C GLN A 390 -16.49 -7.72 -16.84
N ARG A 391 -17.62 -8.45 -16.74
CA ARG A 391 -17.65 -9.86 -16.38
C ARG A 391 -18.11 -10.71 -17.55
N ALA A 392 -17.54 -11.92 -17.66
CA ALA A 392 -17.95 -12.91 -18.63
C ALA A 392 -18.05 -14.30 -17.98
N PRO A 393 -18.99 -15.17 -18.40
CA PRO A 393 -19.09 -16.52 -17.87
C PRO A 393 -17.86 -17.35 -18.30
N GLY A 394 -17.27 -18.08 -17.36
CA GLY A 394 -16.24 -19.10 -17.61
C GLY A 394 -16.79 -20.53 -17.61
N GLY A 395 -18.09 -20.68 -17.27
CA GLY A 395 -18.78 -21.98 -17.22
C GLY A 395 -18.76 -22.62 -15.83
N THR A 396 -19.40 -23.77 -15.75
CA THR A 396 -19.37 -24.65 -14.57
C THR A 396 -18.52 -25.88 -14.90
N LEU A 397 -17.68 -26.28 -13.97
CA LEU A 397 -16.77 -27.41 -14.10
C LEU A 397 -16.94 -28.41 -12.96
N ILE A 398 -16.56 -29.65 -13.20
CA ILE A 398 -16.41 -30.67 -12.15
C ILE A 398 -15.01 -30.51 -11.55
N VAL A 399 -14.95 -30.46 -10.23
CA VAL A 399 -13.70 -30.43 -9.46
C VAL A 399 -13.05 -31.82 -9.50
N GLY A 400 -11.73 -31.92 -9.72
CA GLY A 400 -11.04 -33.20 -9.65
C GLY A 400 -9.83 -33.40 -10.55
N GLY A 401 -9.49 -32.43 -11.41
CA GLY A 401 -8.33 -32.56 -12.29
C GLY A 401 -7.95 -31.26 -12.98
N PRO A 402 -6.93 -31.27 -13.86
CA PRO A 402 -6.51 -30.10 -14.60
C PRO A 402 -7.57 -29.62 -15.59
N VAL A 403 -7.79 -28.31 -15.62
CA VAL A 403 -8.68 -27.64 -16.58
C VAL A 403 -7.90 -26.50 -17.22
N VAL A 404 -7.95 -26.43 -18.57
CA VAL A 404 -7.33 -25.36 -19.32
C VAL A 404 -8.31 -24.20 -19.47
N PHE A 405 -7.88 -23.00 -19.08
CA PHE A 405 -8.61 -21.76 -19.26
C PHE A 405 -7.87 -20.81 -20.18
N THR A 406 -8.60 -20.12 -21.06
CA THR A 406 -8.04 -19.06 -21.90
C THR A 406 -8.84 -17.78 -21.66
N ALA A 407 -8.14 -16.72 -21.30
CA ALA A 407 -8.77 -15.43 -21.01
C ALA A 407 -9.52 -14.89 -22.24
N PRO A 408 -10.80 -14.47 -22.08
CA PRO A 408 -11.59 -13.95 -23.19
C PRO A 408 -11.26 -12.50 -23.57
N PHE A 409 -10.54 -11.78 -22.70
CA PHE A 409 -10.20 -10.37 -22.89
C PHE A 409 -8.84 -10.19 -23.57
N PRO A 410 -8.62 -9.07 -24.27
CA PRO A 410 -7.42 -8.88 -25.08
C PRO A 410 -6.14 -8.61 -24.26
N GLU A 411 -6.27 -7.98 -23.10
CA GLU A 411 -5.15 -7.63 -22.22
C GLU A 411 -5.08 -8.56 -21.00
N ASP A 412 -5.25 -8.01 -19.83
CA ASP A 412 -5.24 -8.73 -18.57
C ASP A 412 -6.64 -9.25 -18.18
N ALA A 413 -6.66 -10.29 -17.37
CA ALA A 413 -7.89 -10.91 -16.91
C ALA A 413 -7.75 -11.50 -15.50
N VAL A 414 -8.86 -11.58 -14.79
CA VAL A 414 -8.99 -12.36 -13.56
C VAL A 414 -9.94 -13.52 -13.80
N LEU A 415 -9.50 -14.72 -13.48
CA LEU A 415 -10.36 -15.90 -13.35
C LEU A 415 -10.75 -16.05 -11.89
N LEU A 416 -12.03 -16.06 -11.61
CA LEU A 416 -12.63 -16.36 -10.32
C LEU A 416 -13.27 -17.74 -10.38
N LEU A 417 -12.91 -18.63 -9.45
CA LEU A 417 -13.49 -19.95 -9.28
C LEU A 417 -14.13 -20.03 -7.90
N GLU A 418 -15.44 -20.29 -7.88
CA GLU A 418 -16.22 -20.38 -6.64
C GLU A 418 -16.90 -21.74 -6.58
N THR A 419 -16.68 -22.49 -5.51
CA THR A 419 -17.34 -23.77 -5.29
C THR A 419 -18.67 -23.58 -4.55
N ALA A 420 -19.66 -24.38 -4.92
CA ALA A 420 -20.91 -24.39 -4.17
C ALA A 420 -20.65 -24.83 -2.72
N ALA A 421 -21.33 -24.18 -1.76
CA ALA A 421 -21.42 -24.75 -0.43
C ALA A 421 -21.99 -26.17 -0.55
N SER A 422 -21.34 -27.16 0.08
CA SER A 422 -21.98 -28.48 0.21
C SER A 422 -23.35 -28.24 0.84
N ALA A 423 -24.42 -28.68 0.17
CA ALA A 423 -25.72 -28.72 0.84
C ALA A 423 -25.48 -29.55 2.12
N ASP A 424 -25.64 -28.92 3.28
CA ASP A 424 -25.69 -29.64 4.53
C ASP A 424 -26.82 -30.68 4.39
N ASN A 425 -26.45 -31.93 4.15
CA ASN A 425 -27.34 -33.06 4.37
C ASN A 425 -27.57 -33.12 5.88
N GLY A 426 -28.50 -32.27 6.36
CA GLY A 426 -29.07 -32.42 7.68
C GLY A 426 -29.75 -33.80 7.73
N GLY A 427 -29.06 -34.75 8.36
CA GLY A 427 -29.56 -36.01 8.81
C GLY A 427 -29.64 -36.00 10.34
#